data_66592c6fd85314a8d98c8495ecd2be77
#
_entry.id   66592c6fd85314a8d98c8495ecd2be77
#
_cell.length_a   1.000
_cell.length_b   1.000
_cell.length_c   1.000
_cell.angle_alpha   90.00
_cell.angle_beta   90.00
_cell.angle_gamma   90.00
#
_symmetry.space_group_name_H-M   'P 1'
#
loop_
_entity.id
_entity.type
_entity.pdbx_description
1 polymer ?
#
loop_
_entity_poly.entity_id
_entity_poly.type
_entity_poly.pdbx_seq_one_letter_code
_entity_poly.pdbx_strand_id
1 'polypeptide(L)' 'MALEQYSDILTVEELCDVLNIGANAAYKLLNGNEVAAFKIGNRWKIPKDSVIFYISRWKQ' A
#
# COMPACT_ATOMS: atom_id res chain seq x y z
N MET A 1 0.04 -15.63 -0.14
CA MET A 1 -0.25 -14.37 0.55
C MET A 1 -1.60 -13.82 0.11
N ALA A 2 -2.23 -13.10 1.01
CA ALA A 2 -3.54 -12.51 0.72
C ALA A 2 -3.50 -11.53 -0.45
N LEU A 3 -2.33 -11.00 -0.78
CA LEU A 3 -2.16 -10.04 -1.86
C LEU A 3 -2.55 -10.58 -3.22
N GLU A 4 -2.55 -11.90 -3.36
CA GLU A 4 -2.93 -12.50 -4.64
C GLU A 4 -4.38 -12.24 -5.01
N GLN A 5 -5.21 -11.93 -4.03
CA GLN A 5 -6.62 -11.64 -4.26
C GLN A 5 -6.87 -10.25 -4.79
N TYR A 6 -5.87 -9.38 -4.72
CA TYR A 6 -6.02 -7.99 -5.12
C TYR A 6 -5.51 -7.78 -6.53
N SER A 7 -6.02 -6.73 -7.17
CA SER A 7 -5.51 -6.35 -8.48
C SER A 7 -4.09 -5.79 -8.34
N ASP A 8 -3.44 -5.56 -9.47
CA ASP A 8 -2.07 -5.07 -9.47
C ASP A 8 -1.92 -3.69 -8.85
N ILE A 9 -2.99 -2.90 -8.84
CA ILE A 9 -3.03 -1.56 -8.25
C ILE A 9 -4.04 -1.56 -7.13
N LEU A 10 -3.61 -1.14 -5.96
CA LEU A 10 -4.46 -1.13 -4.77
C LEU A 10 -4.99 0.26 -4.48
N THR A 11 -6.17 0.30 -3.84
CA THR A 11 -6.69 1.54 -3.25
C THR A 11 -6.13 1.70 -1.85
N VAL A 12 -6.37 2.88 -1.25
CA VAL A 12 -5.97 3.11 0.14
C VAL A 12 -6.67 2.13 1.07
N GLU A 13 -7.94 1.86 0.81
CA GLU A 13 -8.68 0.91 1.64
C GLU A 13 -8.07 -0.48 1.58
N GLU A 14 -7.67 -0.89 0.39
CA GLU A 14 -7.04 -2.20 0.23
C GLU A 14 -5.68 -2.25 0.92
N LEU A 15 -4.93 -1.16 0.85
CA LEU A 15 -3.67 -1.07 1.56
C LEU A 15 -3.87 -1.23 3.07
N CYS A 16 -4.91 -0.59 3.60
CA CYS A 16 -5.23 -0.72 5.02
C CYS A 16 -5.54 -2.16 5.38
N ASP A 17 -6.30 -2.85 4.53
CA ASP A 17 -6.64 -4.25 4.77
C ASP A 17 -5.40 -5.14 4.73
N VAL A 18 -4.55 -4.94 3.74
CA VAL A 18 -3.37 -5.78 3.58
C VAL A 18 -2.43 -5.64 4.77
N LEU A 19 -2.22 -4.40 5.22
CA LEU A 19 -1.28 -4.14 6.31
C LEU A 19 -1.98 -4.13 7.67
N ASN A 20 -3.30 -4.23 7.68
CA ASN A 20 -4.10 -4.23 8.91
C ASN A 20 -3.83 -2.96 9.72
N ILE A 21 -3.94 -1.82 9.06
CA ILE A 21 -3.70 -0.51 9.67
C ILE A 21 -4.88 0.41 9.37
N GLY A 22 -4.96 1.49 10.13
CA GLY A 22 -5.97 2.51 9.90
C GLY A 22 -5.57 3.46 8.78
N ALA A 23 -6.53 4.29 8.38
CA ALA A 23 -6.32 5.23 7.28
C ALA A 23 -5.19 6.23 7.57
N ASN A 24 -5.12 6.72 8.81
CA ASN A 24 -4.08 7.69 9.16
C ASN A 24 -2.69 7.10 8.97
N ALA A 25 -2.49 5.86 9.38
CA ALA A 25 -1.20 5.20 9.21
C ALA A 25 -0.91 4.98 7.73
N ALA A 26 -1.93 4.59 6.97
CA ALA A 26 -1.75 4.38 5.54
C ALA A 26 -1.32 5.67 4.83
N TYR A 27 -1.97 6.79 5.15
CA TYR A 27 -1.60 8.06 4.54
C TYR A 27 -0.20 8.50 4.93
N LYS A 28 0.23 8.21 6.16
CA LYS A 28 1.60 8.50 6.57
C LYS A 28 2.61 7.73 5.73
N LEU A 29 2.32 6.46 5.47
CA LEU A 29 3.21 5.65 4.64
C LEU A 29 3.30 6.19 3.23
N LEU A 30 2.15 6.61 2.68
CA LEU A 30 2.11 7.11 1.32
C LEU A 30 2.78 8.47 1.18
N ASN A 31 2.48 9.39 2.10
CA ASN A 31 3.04 10.73 2.06
C ASN A 31 4.53 10.74 2.36
N GLY A 32 4.99 9.78 3.15
CA GLY A 32 6.41 9.67 3.50
C GLY A 32 7.21 8.81 2.53
N ASN A 33 6.58 8.35 1.46
CA ASN A 33 7.24 7.48 0.48
C ASN A 33 7.77 6.19 1.07
N GLU A 34 7.19 5.74 2.17
CA GLU A 34 7.54 4.43 2.73
C GLU A 34 7.01 3.32 1.83
N VAL A 35 5.85 3.55 1.24
CA VAL A 35 5.28 2.68 0.21
C VAL A 35 5.21 3.52 -1.05
N ALA A 36 5.95 3.13 -2.08
CA ALA A 36 5.99 3.89 -3.33
C ALA A 36 4.63 3.82 -4.02
N ALA A 37 4.07 4.98 -4.35
CA ALA A 37 2.75 5.06 -4.94
C ALA A 37 2.64 6.37 -5.71
N PHE A 38 1.54 6.51 -6.43
CA PHE A 38 1.30 7.73 -7.20
C PHE A 38 -0.17 8.09 -7.11
N LYS A 39 -0.48 9.34 -7.43
CA LYS A 39 -1.85 9.84 -7.44
C LYS A 39 -2.32 10.13 -8.85
N ILE A 40 -3.56 9.76 -9.12
CA ILE A 40 -4.25 10.20 -10.33
C ILE A 40 -5.50 10.91 -9.85
N GLY A 41 -5.60 12.21 -10.15
CA GLY A 41 -6.66 13.01 -9.56
C GLY A 41 -6.44 13.10 -8.07
N ASN A 42 -7.47 12.74 -7.31
CA ASN A 42 -7.38 12.76 -5.85
C ASN A 42 -7.23 11.36 -5.26
N ARG A 43 -6.94 10.38 -6.10
CA ARG A 43 -6.92 9.00 -5.65
C ARG A 43 -5.51 8.43 -5.70
N TRP A 44 -5.10 7.84 -4.60
CA TRP A 44 -3.85 7.11 -4.55
C TRP A 44 -3.94 5.82 -5.34
N LYS A 45 -2.91 5.54 -6.10
CA LYS A 45 -2.74 4.29 -6.84
C LYS A 45 -1.50 3.62 -6.31
N ILE A 46 -1.67 2.47 -5.69
CA ILE A 46 -0.61 1.82 -4.96
C ILE A 46 -0.27 0.50 -5.64
N PRO A 47 0.87 0.44 -6.35
CA PRO A 47 1.26 -0.82 -7.00
C PRO A 47 1.40 -1.93 -5.95
N LYS A 48 0.85 -3.09 -6.26
CA LYS A 48 0.94 -4.22 -5.34
C LYS A 48 2.39 -4.56 -5.04
N ASP A 49 3.25 -4.45 -6.03
CA ASP A 49 4.69 -4.74 -5.85
C ASP A 49 5.31 -3.82 -4.81
N SER A 50 4.86 -2.58 -4.72
CA SER A 50 5.37 -1.65 -3.69
C SER A 50 5.03 -2.14 -2.29
N VAL A 51 3.84 -2.70 -2.12
CA VAL A 51 3.42 -3.22 -0.83
C VAL A 51 4.23 -4.46 -0.48
N ILE A 52 4.42 -5.33 -1.45
CA ILE A 52 5.24 -6.53 -1.25
C ILE A 52 6.66 -6.14 -0.84
N PHE A 53 7.23 -5.18 -1.54
CA PHE A 53 8.58 -4.69 -1.22
C PHE A 53 8.64 -4.12 0.21
N TYR A 54 7.64 -3.33 0.58
CA TYR A 54 7.59 -2.74 1.92
C TYR A 54 7.56 -3.83 2.99
N ILE A 55 6.70 -4.82 2.80
CA ILE A 55 6.58 -5.92 3.74
C ILE A 55 7.89 -6.70 3.84
N SER A 56 8.53 -6.94 2.70
CA SER A 56 9.74 -7.75 2.67
C SER A 56 10.88 -7.10 3.44
N ARG A 57 10.87 -5.78 3.57
CA ARG A 57 11.90 -5.08 4.34
C ARG A 57 11.85 -5.42 5.82
N TRP A 58 10.71 -5.87 6.29
CA TRP A 58 10.51 -6.21 7.70
C TRP A 58 10.71 -7.68 7.99
N LYS A 59 10.91 -8.48 6.95
CA LYS A 59 11.15 -9.91 7.10
C LYS A 59 12.64 -10.18 7.08
N GLN A 60 13.29 -9.86 8.14
CA GLN A 60 14.74 -10.06 8.22
C GLN A 60 15.08 -11.39 8.87
#